data_a2e1bb7f375919246999db5fb0b5a162
#
_entry.id   a2e1bb7f375919246999db5fb0b5a162
#
_cell.length_a   1.000
_cell.length_b   1.000
_cell.length_c   1.000
_cell.angle_alpha   90.00
_cell.angle_beta   90.00
_cell.angle_gamma   90.00
#
_symmetry.space_group_name_H-M   'P 1'
#
loop_
_entity.id
_entity.type
_entity.pdbx_description
1 polymer ?
#
loop_
_entity_poly.entity_id
_entity_poly.type
_entity_poly.pdbx_seq_one_letter_code
_entity_poly.pdbx_strand_id
1 'polypeptide(L)'
;MKNTNWFKDAIIYQIYPRSFKDSDNDGMGDIKGIIEKLDYLKELGINCVWLSPVYESPMDDNGYDISDYKKIYSTFGTMEDFDLMLSEMHKRGIRLIMDLVANHTSDEHYWFKESKKSKDNPYRDYYIWKDKPNNWTGFFGEKAWEYDETTDSYYLHLFGKKQPDVNWENELVRKEYKDIIKFWLDKGVDGFRCDVINLISKDQRYKNGLNPLILVGKKYYINGPRLHEYLNEINRDVLSNYDCMTVGETVFSTLDDIKLLTKEDRNELSMVFNFDHTSVDNYLGVKWLMRKFSLKRFKKTLDKYQYGLKDEGWNSLFYENHDQRRSVGRFNTDDDKYRVESAKLLATTMYFLKGTPFIYQGQEIGMTNMQVNSLDDFIDIETINVRKTMNKLPLTKKYIDKSIKNGSRDNSRVPMHWDDSEYAGFSNSKPWLKVNENKSFINVKQSQNDPSSILNYYKKLIKVYKEYGDIVRDGIYKDLLPNDKKLFTYERRLGDKILLVVSNFSNSNIKCDILDNYKEFNKEVLLNNYDNESNELKPYQSILYYLSK
;
A
#
# COMPACT_ATOMS: atom_id res chain seq x y z
N MET A 1 -3.03 -24.97 -17.98
CA MET A 1 -3.93 -24.58 -16.88
C MET A 1 -3.53 -23.18 -16.45
N LYS A 2 -4.49 -22.23 -16.42
CA LYS A 2 -4.23 -20.90 -15.87
C LYS A 2 -3.94 -21.06 -14.39
N ASN A 3 -2.76 -20.62 -13.91
CA ASN A 3 -2.43 -20.62 -12.48
C ASN A 3 -2.99 -19.35 -11.83
N THR A 4 -4.32 -19.29 -11.72
CA THR A 4 -5.04 -18.12 -11.21
C THR A 4 -4.77 -17.79 -9.73
N ASN A 5 -3.98 -18.61 -9.04
CA ASN A 5 -3.66 -18.45 -7.62
C ASN A 5 -2.19 -18.11 -7.34
N TRP A 6 -1.41 -17.75 -8.38
CA TRP A 6 0.01 -17.41 -8.24
C TRP A 6 0.28 -16.30 -7.23
N PHE A 7 -0.69 -15.41 -7.02
CA PHE A 7 -0.60 -14.29 -6.08
C PHE A 7 -0.50 -14.74 -4.62
N LYS A 8 -0.93 -15.97 -4.30
CA LYS A 8 -0.83 -16.52 -2.93
C LYS A 8 0.62 -16.86 -2.56
N ASP A 9 1.48 -17.09 -3.55
CA ASP A 9 2.91 -17.37 -3.39
C ASP A 9 3.78 -16.17 -3.83
N ALA A 10 3.15 -15.04 -4.18
CA ALA A 10 3.85 -13.84 -4.58
C ALA A 10 4.48 -13.11 -3.39
N ILE A 11 5.62 -12.48 -3.67
CA ILE A 11 6.23 -11.45 -2.82
C ILE A 11 6.31 -10.20 -3.67
N ILE A 12 5.47 -9.24 -3.33
CA ILE A 12 5.23 -8.06 -4.15
C ILE A 12 6.06 -6.90 -3.62
N TYR A 13 6.81 -6.25 -4.49
CA TYR A 13 7.56 -5.04 -4.18
C TYR A 13 6.89 -3.83 -4.83
N GLN A 14 6.52 -2.85 -4.03
CA GLN A 14 5.94 -1.63 -4.56
C GLN A 14 7.03 -0.64 -4.96
N ILE A 15 7.01 -0.22 -6.22
CA ILE A 15 7.80 0.88 -6.77
C ILE A 15 6.92 2.13 -6.89
N TYR A 16 7.37 3.22 -6.26
CA TYR A 16 6.90 4.58 -6.52
C TYR A 16 7.87 5.23 -7.52
N PRO A 17 7.52 5.27 -8.81
CA PRO A 17 8.47 5.54 -9.90
C PRO A 17 9.27 6.81 -9.67
N ARG A 18 8.58 7.89 -9.35
CA ARG A 18 9.10 9.25 -9.16
C ARG A 18 10.28 9.32 -8.18
N SER A 19 10.38 8.37 -7.24
CA SER A 19 11.39 8.32 -6.18
C SER A 19 12.23 7.05 -6.17
N PHE A 20 12.19 6.22 -7.21
CA PHE A 20 12.93 4.96 -7.21
C PHE A 20 14.35 5.11 -7.75
N LYS A 21 14.51 5.53 -9.01
CA LYS A 21 15.80 5.79 -9.66
C LYS A 21 15.60 6.70 -10.87
N ASP A 22 16.36 7.75 -10.90
CA ASP A 22 16.45 8.70 -12.02
C ASP A 22 17.63 8.28 -12.92
N SER A 23 17.37 8.02 -14.20
CA SER A 23 18.38 7.60 -15.17
C SER A 23 18.88 8.72 -16.07
N ASP A 24 18.10 9.79 -16.26
CA ASP A 24 18.41 10.89 -17.20
C ASP A 24 18.82 12.20 -16.50
N ASN A 25 18.78 12.21 -15.15
CA ASN A 25 19.23 13.30 -14.29
C ASN A 25 18.33 14.56 -14.36
N ASP A 26 17.03 14.39 -14.55
CA ASP A 26 16.06 15.48 -14.45
C ASP A 26 15.55 15.72 -12.99
N GLY A 27 15.95 14.85 -12.06
CA GLY A 27 15.55 14.88 -10.66
C GLY A 27 14.31 14.05 -10.35
N MET A 28 13.77 13.34 -11.34
CA MET A 28 12.62 12.44 -11.23
C MET A 28 13.04 11.02 -11.55
N GLY A 29 12.51 10.06 -10.84
CA GLY A 29 12.71 8.65 -11.20
C GLY A 29 11.89 8.28 -12.42
N ASP A 30 12.38 7.30 -13.19
CA ASP A 30 11.86 6.94 -14.50
C ASP A 30 11.89 5.42 -14.76
N ILE A 31 11.29 5.00 -15.87
CA ILE A 31 11.19 3.59 -16.27
C ILE A 31 12.57 2.98 -16.54
N LYS A 32 13.48 3.72 -17.16
CA LYS A 32 14.85 3.23 -17.42
C LYS A 32 15.62 3.03 -16.13
N GLY A 33 15.44 3.93 -15.15
CA GLY A 33 15.99 3.74 -13.81
C GLY A 33 15.43 2.50 -13.10
N ILE A 34 14.16 2.16 -13.33
CA ILE A 34 13.60 0.89 -12.83
C ILE A 34 14.31 -0.30 -13.50
N ILE A 35 14.50 -0.26 -14.83
CA ILE A 35 15.21 -1.33 -15.56
C ILE A 35 16.61 -1.56 -14.99
N GLU A 36 17.37 -0.50 -14.67
CA GLU A 36 18.70 -0.59 -14.06
C GLU A 36 18.71 -1.35 -12.73
N LYS A 37 17.58 -1.42 -12.03
CA LYS A 37 17.47 -2.02 -10.68
C LYS A 37 16.75 -3.37 -10.65
N LEU A 38 16.41 -3.94 -11.80
CA LEU A 38 15.70 -5.23 -11.86
C LEU A 38 16.53 -6.40 -11.27
N ASP A 39 17.83 -6.39 -11.47
CA ASP A 39 18.70 -7.42 -10.89
C ASP A 39 18.75 -7.34 -9.36
N TYR A 40 18.75 -6.13 -8.79
CA TYR A 40 18.61 -5.93 -7.35
C TYR A 40 17.30 -6.53 -6.81
N LEU A 41 16.18 -6.31 -7.49
CA LEU A 41 14.88 -6.88 -7.09
C LEU A 41 14.89 -8.42 -7.20
N LYS A 42 15.49 -8.94 -8.25
CA LYS A 42 15.66 -10.39 -8.43
C LYS A 42 16.50 -11.01 -7.31
N GLU A 43 17.63 -10.40 -6.96
CA GLU A 43 18.51 -10.83 -5.87
C GLU A 43 17.84 -10.73 -4.50
N LEU A 44 17.00 -9.73 -4.27
CA LEU A 44 16.17 -9.60 -3.07
C LEU A 44 15.18 -10.77 -2.96
N GLY A 45 14.84 -11.40 -4.09
CA GLY A 45 13.91 -12.53 -4.16
C GLY A 45 12.48 -12.15 -4.54
N ILE A 46 12.26 -10.94 -5.03
CA ILE A 46 10.97 -10.45 -5.50
C ILE A 46 10.54 -11.21 -6.76
N ASN A 47 9.26 -11.55 -6.85
CA ASN A 47 8.67 -12.21 -8.02
C ASN A 47 7.44 -11.47 -8.59
N CYS A 48 7.07 -10.33 -7.99
CA CYS A 48 6.07 -9.43 -8.54
C CYS A 48 6.38 -7.98 -8.13
N VAL A 49 6.20 -7.04 -9.05
CA VAL A 49 6.28 -5.61 -8.81
C VAL A 49 4.88 -5.01 -8.89
N TRP A 50 4.52 -4.18 -7.91
CA TRP A 50 3.44 -3.21 -8.03
C TRP A 50 4.04 -1.86 -8.40
N LEU A 51 3.71 -1.39 -9.61
CA LEU A 51 4.13 -0.09 -10.13
C LEU A 51 3.01 0.92 -9.87
N SER A 52 3.29 1.96 -9.07
CA SER A 52 2.40 3.11 -8.91
C SER A 52 2.24 3.85 -10.24
N PRO A 53 1.21 4.72 -10.44
CA PRO A 53 0.83 5.21 -11.77
C PRO A 53 1.97 5.82 -12.56
N VAL A 54 2.09 5.42 -13.84
CA VAL A 54 3.03 5.97 -14.84
C VAL A 54 2.30 6.52 -16.06
N TYR A 55 0.98 6.59 -16.00
CA TYR A 55 0.14 7.11 -17.07
C TYR A 55 0.30 8.61 -17.29
N GLU A 56 -0.15 9.11 -18.44
CA GLU A 56 -0.21 10.56 -18.69
C GLU A 56 -1.06 11.24 -17.62
N SER A 57 -0.48 12.27 -16.97
CA SER A 57 -1.11 12.96 -15.85
C SER A 57 -0.55 14.38 -15.73
N PRO A 58 -1.35 15.38 -15.37
CA PRO A 58 -0.84 16.69 -14.95
C PRO A 58 -0.12 16.67 -13.59
N MET A 59 -0.11 15.54 -12.88
CA MET A 59 0.62 15.31 -11.63
C MET A 59 0.13 16.14 -10.43
N ASP A 60 -1.11 16.57 -10.42
CA ASP A 60 -1.71 17.32 -9.30
C ASP A 60 -1.77 16.47 -8.03
N ASP A 61 -2.10 15.17 -8.17
CA ASP A 61 -2.01 14.16 -7.10
C ASP A 61 -1.00 13.05 -7.45
N ASN A 62 0.18 13.45 -7.93
CA ASN A 62 1.32 12.56 -8.15
C ASN A 62 1.02 11.34 -9.05
N GLY A 63 0.20 11.52 -10.09
CA GLY A 63 -0.14 10.50 -11.08
C GLY A 63 -1.49 9.82 -10.86
N TYR A 64 -2.16 10.05 -9.73
CA TYR A 64 -3.52 9.54 -9.50
C TYR A 64 -4.61 10.40 -10.16
N ASP A 65 -4.26 11.50 -10.81
CA ASP A 65 -5.07 12.35 -11.68
C ASP A 65 -4.76 12.03 -13.16
N ILE A 66 -5.28 10.90 -13.66
CA ILE A 66 -4.92 10.37 -14.98
C ILE A 66 -5.68 11.12 -16.08
N SER A 67 -4.94 11.63 -17.08
CA SER A 67 -5.49 12.31 -18.25
C SER A 67 -5.55 11.43 -19.51
N ASP A 68 -4.74 10.35 -19.59
CA ASP A 68 -4.81 9.31 -20.61
C ASP A 68 -4.27 7.98 -20.06
N TYR A 69 -5.15 6.98 -19.98
CA TYR A 69 -4.81 5.65 -19.44
C TYR A 69 -3.97 4.76 -20.36
N LYS A 70 -3.83 5.13 -21.64
CA LYS A 70 -3.12 4.32 -22.64
C LYS A 70 -1.82 4.95 -23.10
N LYS A 71 -1.36 5.99 -22.38
CA LYS A 71 -0.13 6.73 -22.67
C LYS A 71 0.74 6.79 -21.42
N ILE A 72 2.05 6.67 -21.58
CA ILE A 72 3.03 6.86 -20.51
C ILE A 72 3.33 8.37 -20.38
N TYR A 73 3.39 8.85 -19.16
CA TYR A 73 3.80 10.23 -18.86
C TYR A 73 5.26 10.45 -19.31
N SER A 74 5.48 11.48 -20.10
CA SER A 74 6.76 11.69 -20.80
C SER A 74 7.98 11.80 -19.89
N THR A 75 7.82 12.32 -18.67
CA THR A 75 8.89 12.35 -17.65
C THR A 75 9.27 10.94 -17.18
N PHE A 76 8.36 9.97 -17.20
CA PHE A 76 8.68 8.59 -16.84
C PHE A 76 9.25 7.77 -18.01
N GLY A 77 9.16 8.26 -19.25
CA GLY A 77 9.65 7.59 -20.44
C GLY A 77 8.60 7.44 -21.53
N THR A 78 8.77 6.42 -22.36
CA THR A 78 7.91 6.13 -23.50
C THR A 78 7.17 4.80 -23.34
N MET A 79 6.25 4.49 -24.25
CA MET A 79 5.60 3.17 -24.31
C MET A 79 6.60 2.06 -24.65
N GLU A 80 7.61 2.36 -25.48
CA GLU A 80 8.71 1.45 -25.82
C GLU A 80 9.57 1.13 -24.60
N ASP A 81 9.86 2.14 -23.75
CA ASP A 81 10.58 1.94 -22.48
C ASP A 81 9.77 1.06 -21.54
N PHE A 82 8.44 1.24 -21.49
CA PHE A 82 7.54 0.38 -20.70
C PHE A 82 7.53 -1.07 -21.22
N ASP A 83 7.43 -1.26 -22.52
CA ASP A 83 7.44 -2.60 -23.14
C ASP A 83 8.78 -3.31 -22.87
N LEU A 84 9.89 -2.58 -22.92
CA LEU A 84 11.21 -3.10 -22.57
C LEU A 84 11.26 -3.49 -21.08
N MET A 85 10.80 -2.63 -20.18
CA MET A 85 10.76 -2.92 -18.73
C MET A 85 9.96 -4.19 -18.44
N LEU A 86 8.77 -4.31 -19.00
CA LEU A 86 7.89 -5.47 -18.81
C LEU A 86 8.57 -6.76 -19.33
N SER A 87 9.18 -6.71 -20.51
CA SER A 87 9.95 -7.83 -21.08
C SER A 87 11.12 -8.23 -20.18
N GLU A 88 11.89 -7.26 -19.67
CA GLU A 88 13.04 -7.51 -18.79
C GLU A 88 12.62 -8.03 -17.40
N MET A 89 11.48 -7.60 -16.89
CA MET A 89 10.88 -8.17 -15.67
C MET A 89 10.51 -9.66 -15.88
N HIS A 90 9.77 -9.95 -16.95
CA HIS A 90 9.34 -11.32 -17.27
C HIS A 90 10.52 -12.27 -17.51
N LYS A 91 11.60 -11.83 -18.19
CA LYS A 91 12.84 -12.62 -18.35
C LYS A 91 13.46 -13.00 -17.00
N ARG A 92 13.28 -12.17 -15.97
CA ARG A 92 13.76 -12.43 -14.61
C ARG A 92 12.76 -13.23 -13.75
N GLY A 93 11.59 -13.57 -14.29
CA GLY A 93 10.50 -14.20 -13.56
C GLY A 93 9.83 -13.27 -12.57
N ILE A 94 9.83 -11.97 -12.84
CA ILE A 94 9.16 -10.92 -12.08
C ILE A 94 7.89 -10.52 -12.84
N ARG A 95 6.73 -10.67 -12.24
CA ARG A 95 5.43 -10.21 -12.75
C ARG A 95 5.25 -8.72 -12.49
N LEU A 96 4.36 -8.08 -13.25
CA LEU A 96 4.03 -6.66 -13.09
C LEU A 96 2.54 -6.48 -12.85
N ILE A 97 2.17 -5.79 -11.76
CA ILE A 97 0.83 -5.24 -11.58
C ILE A 97 0.90 -3.71 -11.60
N MET A 98 -0.10 -3.09 -12.23
CA MET A 98 -0.21 -1.64 -12.36
C MET A 98 -1.36 -1.08 -11.53
N ASP A 99 -1.37 0.22 -11.27
CA ASP A 99 -2.53 0.88 -10.67
C ASP A 99 -3.68 1.02 -11.68
N LEU A 100 -4.89 0.71 -11.27
CA LEU A 100 -6.13 1.02 -11.97
C LEU A 100 -6.91 2.07 -11.18
N VAL A 101 -6.83 3.33 -11.56
CA VAL A 101 -7.59 4.41 -10.94
C VAL A 101 -8.96 4.47 -11.61
N ALA A 102 -9.96 3.85 -10.97
CA ALA A 102 -11.27 3.65 -11.59
C ALA A 102 -12.38 4.56 -11.03
N ASN A 103 -12.13 5.22 -9.90
CA ASN A 103 -13.12 6.10 -9.28
C ASN A 103 -13.23 7.48 -9.94
N HIS A 104 -12.12 8.01 -10.44
CA HIS A 104 -12.01 9.38 -10.98
C HIS A 104 -10.97 9.46 -12.09
N THR A 105 -10.96 10.54 -12.84
CA THR A 105 -9.91 10.91 -13.79
C THR A 105 -9.33 12.26 -13.44
N SER A 106 -8.31 12.72 -14.17
CA SER A 106 -7.96 14.14 -14.19
C SER A 106 -9.10 14.98 -14.80
N ASP A 107 -9.23 16.24 -14.38
CA ASP A 107 -10.05 17.25 -15.07
C ASP A 107 -9.49 17.58 -16.47
N GLU A 108 -8.25 17.16 -16.75
CA GLU A 108 -7.64 17.27 -18.07
C GLU A 108 -7.90 16.04 -18.97
N HIS A 109 -8.56 15.00 -18.47
CA HIS A 109 -8.97 13.86 -19.29
C HIS A 109 -9.95 14.29 -20.40
N TYR A 110 -9.80 13.71 -21.58
CA TYR A 110 -10.65 14.04 -22.73
C TYR A 110 -12.15 13.94 -22.39
N TRP A 111 -12.57 12.89 -21.68
CA TRP A 111 -13.98 12.72 -21.29
C TRP A 111 -14.50 13.90 -20.45
N PHE A 112 -13.69 14.41 -19.51
CA PHE A 112 -14.14 15.52 -18.66
C PHE A 112 -14.14 16.83 -19.43
N LYS A 113 -13.15 17.09 -20.26
CA LYS A 113 -13.11 18.26 -21.14
C LYS A 113 -14.35 18.32 -22.04
N GLU A 114 -14.77 17.17 -22.60
CA GLU A 114 -16.00 17.10 -23.38
C GLU A 114 -17.25 17.28 -22.50
N SER A 115 -17.32 16.59 -21.35
CA SER A 115 -18.44 16.65 -20.40
C SER A 115 -18.77 18.07 -19.93
N LYS A 116 -17.78 18.95 -19.85
CA LYS A 116 -17.94 20.38 -19.47
C LYS A 116 -18.47 21.28 -20.57
N LYS A 117 -18.46 20.89 -21.83
CA LYS A 117 -18.81 21.77 -22.95
C LYS A 117 -20.29 22.15 -22.96
N SER A 118 -21.17 21.18 -22.66
CA SER A 118 -22.62 21.42 -22.56
C SER A 118 -23.32 20.31 -21.80
N LYS A 119 -24.54 20.57 -21.31
CA LYS A 119 -25.40 19.55 -20.67
C LYS A 119 -25.86 18.45 -21.61
N ASP A 120 -25.85 18.70 -22.92
CA ASP A 120 -26.26 17.75 -23.96
C ASP A 120 -25.09 17.02 -24.62
N ASN A 121 -23.86 17.22 -24.14
CA ASN A 121 -22.68 16.55 -24.70
C ASN A 121 -22.75 15.03 -24.43
N PRO A 122 -22.40 14.16 -25.41
CA PRO A 122 -22.39 12.70 -25.22
C PRO A 122 -21.59 12.20 -24.04
N TYR A 123 -20.57 12.95 -23.60
CA TYR A 123 -19.74 12.63 -22.44
C TYR A 123 -20.28 13.19 -21.12
N ARG A 124 -21.43 13.93 -21.15
CA ARG A 124 -21.97 14.56 -19.95
C ARG A 124 -22.13 13.56 -18.80
N ASP A 125 -22.76 12.45 -19.07
CA ASP A 125 -23.08 11.41 -18.10
C ASP A 125 -21.90 10.45 -17.80
N TYR A 126 -20.71 10.74 -18.34
CA TYR A 126 -19.49 10.04 -17.90
C TYR A 126 -19.07 10.44 -16.49
N TYR A 127 -19.52 11.60 -16.03
CA TYR A 127 -19.25 12.13 -14.69
C TYR A 127 -20.54 12.40 -13.94
N ILE A 128 -20.43 12.57 -12.63
CA ILE A 128 -21.58 12.78 -11.76
C ILE A 128 -21.82 14.28 -11.60
N TRP A 129 -22.89 14.76 -12.22
CA TRP A 129 -23.29 16.16 -12.21
C TRP A 129 -24.60 16.38 -11.46
N LYS A 130 -24.77 17.53 -10.80
CA LYS A 130 -26.00 17.96 -10.14
C LYS A 130 -26.18 19.46 -10.27
N ASP A 131 -27.43 19.91 -10.44
CA ASP A 131 -27.76 21.34 -10.39
C ASP A 131 -27.69 21.90 -8.96
N LYS A 132 -27.90 21.05 -7.95
CA LYS A 132 -27.78 21.41 -6.54
C LYS A 132 -26.94 20.36 -5.80
N PRO A 133 -25.81 20.77 -5.16
CA PRO A 133 -24.97 19.86 -4.42
C PRO A 133 -25.64 19.45 -3.11
N ASN A 134 -25.30 18.26 -2.62
CA ASN A 134 -25.55 17.86 -1.23
C ASN A 134 -24.39 18.32 -0.31
N ASN A 135 -24.41 17.91 0.95
CA ASN A 135 -23.40 18.32 1.94
C ASN A 135 -22.20 17.37 2.04
N TRP A 136 -21.92 16.53 1.05
CA TRP A 136 -20.82 15.59 1.13
C TRP A 136 -19.47 16.30 1.18
N THR A 137 -18.51 15.65 1.87
CA THR A 137 -17.10 16.08 1.92
C THR A 137 -16.19 14.97 1.43
N GLY A 138 -15.10 15.36 0.77
CA GLY A 138 -14.12 14.46 0.21
C GLY A 138 -13.01 14.08 1.20
N PHE A 139 -12.09 13.22 0.75
CA PHE A 139 -10.99 12.68 1.54
C PHE A 139 -9.93 13.73 1.90
N PHE A 140 -9.77 14.77 1.08
CA PHE A 140 -8.83 15.88 1.36
C PHE A 140 -9.43 16.99 2.24
N GLY A 141 -10.62 16.73 2.82
CA GLY A 141 -11.24 17.63 3.80
C GLY A 141 -12.03 18.80 3.19
N GLU A 142 -12.21 18.83 1.87
CA GLU A 142 -12.97 19.84 1.13
C GLU A 142 -14.42 19.38 0.88
N LYS A 143 -15.28 20.29 0.39
CA LYS A 143 -16.60 19.92 -0.13
C LYS A 143 -16.41 18.98 -1.33
N ALA A 144 -17.25 17.98 -1.47
CA ALA A 144 -17.15 17.01 -2.55
C ALA A 144 -17.76 17.48 -3.89
N TRP A 145 -18.15 18.73 -3.99
CA TRP A 145 -18.81 19.29 -5.18
C TRP A 145 -18.18 20.62 -5.57
N GLU A 146 -17.74 20.71 -6.82
CA GLU A 146 -17.20 21.93 -7.41
C GLU A 146 -18.15 22.49 -8.46
N TYR A 147 -18.33 23.81 -8.45
CA TYR A 147 -19.20 24.52 -9.39
C TYR A 147 -18.49 24.73 -10.73
N ASP A 148 -19.21 24.44 -11.82
CA ASP A 148 -18.80 24.71 -13.18
C ASP A 148 -19.66 25.81 -13.79
N GLU A 149 -19.05 26.97 -14.05
CA GLU A 149 -19.70 28.13 -14.63
C GLU A 149 -20.20 27.89 -16.06
N THR A 150 -19.53 27.03 -16.83
CA THR A 150 -19.83 26.76 -18.24
C THR A 150 -21.23 26.16 -18.40
N THR A 151 -21.58 25.24 -17.49
CA THR A 151 -22.85 24.51 -17.57
C THR A 151 -23.81 24.79 -16.42
N ASP A 152 -23.48 25.76 -15.56
CA ASP A 152 -24.28 26.11 -14.37
C ASP A 152 -24.70 24.85 -13.59
N SER A 153 -23.71 24.07 -13.15
CA SER A 153 -23.93 22.83 -12.44
C SER A 153 -22.71 22.44 -11.62
N TYR A 154 -22.82 21.41 -10.76
CA TYR A 154 -21.77 20.94 -9.89
C TYR A 154 -21.36 19.52 -10.29
N TYR A 155 -20.05 19.25 -10.35
CA TYR A 155 -19.54 17.89 -10.48
C TYR A 155 -19.05 17.36 -9.14
N LEU A 156 -19.17 16.03 -8.96
CA LEU A 156 -18.66 15.33 -7.79
C LEU A 156 -17.16 15.10 -7.89
N HIS A 157 -16.43 15.33 -6.80
CA HIS A 157 -15.06 14.89 -6.60
C HIS A 157 -14.85 14.47 -5.14
N LEU A 158 -14.48 13.22 -4.89
CA LEU A 158 -14.23 12.73 -3.53
C LEU A 158 -12.79 12.98 -3.07
N PHE A 159 -11.90 13.34 -3.99
CA PHE A 159 -10.51 13.76 -3.78
C PHE A 159 -10.33 15.23 -4.15
N GLY A 160 -9.25 15.58 -4.83
CA GLY A 160 -9.03 16.93 -5.30
C GLY A 160 -10.08 17.38 -6.33
N LYS A 161 -10.33 18.68 -6.40
CA LYS A 161 -11.26 19.26 -7.41
C LYS A 161 -10.81 18.98 -8.85
N LYS A 162 -9.53 18.66 -9.05
CA LYS A 162 -8.99 18.23 -10.34
C LYS A 162 -9.14 16.72 -10.61
N GLN A 163 -9.87 16.02 -9.73
CA GLN A 163 -10.10 14.58 -9.82
C GLN A 163 -11.62 14.29 -9.83
N PRO A 164 -12.36 14.67 -10.91
CA PRO A 164 -13.80 14.44 -11.02
C PRO A 164 -14.14 12.94 -11.00
N ASP A 165 -15.15 12.58 -10.18
CA ASP A 165 -15.63 11.20 -10.05
C ASP A 165 -16.40 10.75 -11.28
N VAL A 166 -16.05 9.60 -11.82
CA VAL A 166 -16.75 9.02 -12.98
C VAL A 166 -18.04 8.32 -12.57
N ASN A 167 -18.99 8.29 -13.50
CA ASN A 167 -20.31 7.73 -13.30
C ASN A 167 -20.39 6.26 -13.75
N TRP A 168 -20.13 5.32 -12.85
CA TRP A 168 -20.21 3.88 -13.12
C TRP A 168 -21.62 3.36 -13.42
N GLU A 169 -22.68 4.13 -13.20
CA GLU A 169 -24.03 3.80 -13.67
C GLU A 169 -24.10 3.81 -15.21
N ASN A 170 -23.25 4.61 -15.86
CA ASN A 170 -23.17 4.69 -17.30
C ASN A 170 -22.44 3.46 -17.89
N GLU A 171 -23.11 2.71 -18.75
CA GLU A 171 -22.55 1.52 -19.41
C GLU A 171 -21.35 1.84 -20.32
N LEU A 172 -21.32 3.03 -20.93
CA LEU A 172 -20.19 3.44 -21.75
C LEU A 172 -18.92 3.64 -20.91
N VAL A 173 -19.05 4.21 -19.70
CA VAL A 173 -17.94 4.32 -18.75
C VAL A 173 -17.41 2.93 -18.39
N ARG A 174 -18.29 1.98 -18.07
CA ARG A 174 -17.89 0.60 -17.74
C ARG A 174 -17.19 -0.07 -18.93
N LYS A 175 -17.67 0.18 -20.14
CA LYS A 175 -17.01 -0.33 -21.37
C LYS A 175 -15.61 0.26 -21.53
N GLU A 176 -15.44 1.57 -21.38
CA GLU A 176 -14.13 2.23 -21.47
C GLU A 176 -13.13 1.64 -20.46
N TYR A 177 -13.53 1.42 -19.20
CA TYR A 177 -12.65 0.81 -18.21
C TYR A 177 -12.32 -0.66 -18.55
N LYS A 178 -13.27 -1.42 -19.09
CA LYS A 178 -12.98 -2.78 -19.59
C LYS A 178 -11.98 -2.75 -20.75
N ASP A 179 -12.08 -1.79 -21.66
CA ASP A 179 -11.14 -1.61 -22.78
C ASP A 179 -9.75 -1.15 -22.29
N ILE A 180 -9.66 -0.34 -21.25
CA ILE A 180 -8.40 0.05 -20.59
C ILE A 180 -7.73 -1.18 -19.94
N ILE A 181 -8.47 -1.93 -19.14
CA ILE A 181 -7.96 -3.15 -18.47
C ILE A 181 -7.45 -4.14 -19.53
N LYS A 182 -8.26 -4.38 -20.56
CA LYS A 182 -7.91 -5.29 -21.65
C LYS A 182 -6.63 -4.84 -22.39
N PHE A 183 -6.48 -3.54 -22.68
CA PHE A 183 -5.30 -2.99 -23.34
C PHE A 183 -4.00 -3.36 -22.61
N TRP A 184 -3.96 -3.19 -21.28
CA TRP A 184 -2.77 -3.49 -20.49
C TRP A 184 -2.52 -4.99 -20.31
N LEU A 185 -3.58 -5.79 -20.17
CA LEU A 185 -3.47 -7.25 -20.12
C LEU A 185 -2.99 -7.83 -21.46
N ASP A 186 -3.45 -7.28 -22.60
CA ASP A 186 -2.98 -7.66 -23.93
C ASP A 186 -1.49 -7.32 -24.14
N LYS A 187 -0.98 -6.25 -23.48
CA LYS A 187 0.46 -5.94 -23.45
C LYS A 187 1.27 -6.91 -22.59
N GLY A 188 0.63 -7.70 -21.74
CA GLY A 188 1.28 -8.68 -20.87
C GLY A 188 1.39 -8.27 -19.40
N VAL A 189 0.72 -7.21 -18.95
CA VAL A 189 0.62 -6.86 -17.52
C VAL A 189 -0.09 -7.99 -16.78
N ASP A 190 0.41 -8.37 -15.60
CA ASP A 190 -0.05 -9.54 -14.85
C ASP A 190 -1.19 -9.23 -13.86
N GLY A 191 -1.68 -7.99 -13.84
CA GLY A 191 -2.81 -7.62 -12.98
C GLY A 191 -2.82 -6.16 -12.54
N PHE A 192 -3.70 -5.87 -11.57
CA PHE A 192 -3.93 -4.50 -11.14
C PHE A 192 -4.05 -4.35 -9.62
N ARG A 193 -3.49 -3.26 -9.13
CA ARG A 193 -3.92 -2.66 -7.88
C ARG A 193 -5.03 -1.66 -8.20
N CYS A 194 -6.23 -1.93 -7.72
CA CYS A 194 -7.41 -1.12 -8.00
C CYS A 194 -7.55 -0.03 -6.94
N ASP A 195 -7.26 1.22 -7.32
CA ASP A 195 -7.28 2.40 -6.47
C ASP A 195 -8.68 2.67 -5.96
N VAL A 196 -8.83 2.85 -4.65
CA VAL A 196 -10.09 3.12 -3.93
C VAL A 196 -11.33 2.47 -4.55
N ILE A 197 -11.20 1.23 -4.98
CA ILE A 197 -12.17 0.52 -5.82
C ILE A 197 -13.57 0.41 -5.20
N ASN A 198 -13.66 0.45 -3.88
CA ASN A 198 -14.93 0.41 -3.19
C ASN A 198 -15.71 1.74 -3.20
N LEU A 199 -15.19 2.76 -3.91
CA LEU A 199 -15.88 4.03 -4.12
C LEU A 199 -16.58 4.13 -5.48
N ILE A 200 -16.36 3.21 -6.43
CA ILE A 200 -16.90 3.33 -7.79
C ILE A 200 -18.44 3.34 -7.84
N SER A 201 -19.12 2.70 -6.89
CA SER A 201 -20.58 2.72 -6.78
C SER A 201 -21.03 3.73 -5.73
N LYS A 202 -21.96 4.64 -6.11
CA LYS A 202 -22.57 5.62 -5.23
C LYS A 202 -24.08 5.38 -5.13
N ASP A 203 -24.68 5.71 -3.98
CA ASP A 203 -26.13 5.70 -3.81
C ASP A 203 -26.75 6.83 -4.64
N GLN A 204 -27.51 6.47 -5.66
CA GLN A 204 -28.08 7.39 -6.63
C GLN A 204 -29.12 8.37 -6.05
N ARG A 205 -29.51 8.17 -4.80
CA ARG A 205 -30.40 9.11 -4.09
C ARG A 205 -29.67 10.38 -3.65
N TYR A 206 -28.34 10.36 -3.57
CA TYR A 206 -27.48 11.49 -3.19
C TYR A 206 -27.97 12.27 -1.96
N LYS A 207 -28.43 11.54 -0.93
CA LYS A 207 -28.97 12.16 0.29
C LYS A 207 -27.88 12.87 1.08
N ASN A 208 -28.26 13.93 1.79
CA ASN A 208 -27.37 14.60 2.73
C ASN A 208 -26.85 13.62 3.80
N GLY A 209 -25.57 13.75 4.13
CA GLY A 209 -24.95 13.03 5.22
C GLY A 209 -25.37 13.62 6.57
N LEU A 210 -25.53 12.76 7.57
CA LEU A 210 -25.93 13.14 8.93
C LEU A 210 -24.72 13.35 9.87
N ASN A 211 -23.54 12.88 9.50
CA ASN A 211 -22.33 13.06 10.30
C ASN A 211 -21.68 14.42 10.00
N PRO A 212 -21.60 15.33 10.97
CA PRO A 212 -21.12 16.69 10.71
C PRO A 212 -19.59 16.86 10.75
N LEU A 213 -18.82 15.82 11.09
CA LEU A 213 -17.42 16.02 11.49
C LEU A 213 -16.41 15.64 10.42
N ILE A 214 -16.50 14.45 9.82
CA ILE A 214 -15.49 13.95 8.88
C ILE A 214 -16.15 13.03 7.84
N LEU A 215 -15.78 13.19 6.57
CA LEU A 215 -16.31 12.40 5.47
C LEU A 215 -17.84 12.34 5.50
N VAL A 216 -18.43 13.54 5.49
CA VAL A 216 -19.90 13.69 5.47
C VAL A 216 -20.44 12.97 4.24
N GLY A 217 -21.44 12.12 4.44
CA GLY A 217 -22.01 11.33 3.35
C GLY A 217 -21.32 10.00 3.04
N LYS A 218 -20.23 9.62 3.73
CA LYS A 218 -19.45 8.40 3.43
C LYS A 218 -20.28 7.12 3.27
N LYS A 219 -21.36 6.95 4.01
CA LYS A 219 -22.25 5.78 3.90
C LYS A 219 -22.97 5.67 2.55
N TYR A 220 -22.95 6.73 1.72
CA TYR A 220 -23.58 6.77 0.41
C TYR A 220 -22.60 6.60 -0.75
N TYR A 221 -21.30 6.72 -0.49
CA TYR A 221 -20.26 6.58 -1.52
C TYR A 221 -19.19 5.54 -1.21
N ILE A 222 -19.24 4.88 -0.03
CA ILE A 222 -18.37 3.74 0.30
C ILE A 222 -19.19 2.47 0.22
N ASN A 223 -18.68 1.43 -0.47
CA ASN A 223 -19.36 0.15 -0.69
C ASN A 223 -20.80 0.35 -1.19
N GLY A 224 -20.95 1.17 -2.23
CA GLY A 224 -22.27 1.48 -2.78
C GLY A 224 -23.02 0.26 -3.33
N PRO A 225 -24.31 0.39 -3.62
CA PRO A 225 -25.22 -0.75 -3.81
C PRO A 225 -24.89 -1.65 -5.01
N ARG A 226 -24.20 -1.14 -6.03
CA ARG A 226 -23.85 -1.89 -7.25
C ARG A 226 -22.36 -2.25 -7.33
N LEU A 227 -21.59 -2.05 -6.25
CA LEU A 227 -20.14 -2.35 -6.25
C LEU A 227 -19.84 -3.78 -6.72
N HIS A 228 -20.48 -4.76 -6.10
CA HIS A 228 -20.27 -6.18 -6.41
C HIS A 228 -20.69 -6.53 -7.84
N GLU A 229 -21.74 -5.91 -8.35
CA GLU A 229 -22.18 -6.08 -9.75
C GLU A 229 -21.09 -5.62 -10.72
N TYR A 230 -20.52 -4.43 -10.49
CA TYR A 230 -19.49 -3.87 -11.37
C TYR A 230 -18.19 -4.69 -11.34
N LEU A 231 -17.75 -5.12 -10.14
CA LEU A 231 -16.57 -5.95 -10.02
C LEU A 231 -16.75 -7.32 -10.70
N ASN A 232 -17.92 -7.92 -10.54
CA ASN A 232 -18.24 -9.18 -11.20
C ASN A 232 -18.35 -9.02 -12.73
N GLU A 233 -18.91 -7.90 -13.22
CA GLU A 233 -18.95 -7.55 -14.63
C GLU A 233 -17.53 -7.46 -15.23
N ILE A 234 -16.61 -6.75 -14.57
CA ILE A 234 -15.20 -6.63 -15.01
C ILE A 234 -14.54 -8.01 -15.04
N ASN A 235 -14.73 -8.81 -14.01
CA ASN A 235 -14.14 -10.15 -13.94
C ASN A 235 -14.66 -11.03 -15.07
N ARG A 236 -15.98 -11.16 -15.21
CA ARG A 236 -16.64 -12.00 -16.21
C ARG A 236 -16.23 -11.60 -17.64
N ASP A 237 -16.23 -10.30 -17.93
CA ASP A 237 -16.07 -9.79 -19.30
C ASP A 237 -14.59 -9.70 -19.71
N VAL A 238 -13.67 -9.50 -18.75
CA VAL A 238 -12.25 -9.27 -19.06
C VAL A 238 -11.32 -10.18 -18.25
N LEU A 239 -11.25 -10.04 -16.92
CA LEU A 239 -10.17 -10.62 -16.11
C LEU A 239 -10.13 -12.14 -16.20
N SER A 240 -11.28 -12.81 -16.26
CA SER A 240 -11.37 -14.29 -16.37
C SER A 240 -10.69 -14.87 -17.60
N ASN A 241 -10.39 -14.05 -18.62
CA ASN A 241 -9.70 -14.47 -19.83
C ASN A 241 -8.16 -14.50 -19.70
N TYR A 242 -7.61 -13.95 -18.59
CA TYR A 242 -6.16 -13.79 -18.36
C TYR A 242 -5.70 -14.49 -17.09
N ASP A 243 -4.41 -14.85 -17.02
CA ASP A 243 -3.76 -15.29 -15.76
C ASP A 243 -3.29 -14.07 -14.97
N CYS A 244 -4.23 -13.31 -14.41
CA CYS A 244 -3.99 -12.06 -13.73
C CYS A 244 -4.53 -12.06 -12.31
N MET A 245 -4.06 -11.12 -11.49
CA MET A 245 -4.56 -10.88 -10.15
C MET A 245 -5.05 -9.44 -9.98
N THR A 246 -5.91 -9.22 -9.00
CA THR A 246 -6.33 -7.89 -8.57
C THR A 246 -6.19 -7.72 -7.08
N VAL A 247 -5.65 -6.58 -6.64
CA VAL A 247 -5.70 -6.17 -5.23
C VAL A 247 -6.46 -4.85 -5.12
N GLY A 248 -7.59 -4.87 -4.43
CA GLY A 248 -8.42 -3.68 -4.25
C GLY A 248 -7.97 -2.86 -3.05
N GLU A 249 -7.75 -1.56 -3.22
CA GLU A 249 -7.72 -0.66 -2.09
C GLU A 249 -9.15 -0.41 -1.61
N THR A 250 -9.44 -0.80 -0.34
CA THR A 250 -10.80 -0.72 0.21
C THR A 250 -10.80 0.06 1.52
N VAL A 251 -11.20 1.33 1.44
CA VAL A 251 -11.27 2.20 2.62
C VAL A 251 -12.49 1.87 3.47
N PHE A 252 -12.34 1.85 4.79
CA PHE A 252 -13.40 1.60 5.78
C PHE A 252 -14.21 0.31 5.60
N SER A 253 -13.70 -0.66 4.86
CA SER A 253 -14.35 -1.96 4.69
C SER A 253 -14.31 -2.78 5.99
N THR A 254 -15.42 -3.42 6.29
CA THR A 254 -15.51 -4.38 7.38
C THR A 254 -14.92 -5.74 6.99
N LEU A 255 -14.74 -6.65 7.95
CA LEU A 255 -14.31 -8.00 7.65
C LEU A 255 -15.30 -8.72 6.71
N ASP A 256 -16.59 -8.47 6.88
CA ASP A 256 -17.64 -9.09 6.05
C ASP A 256 -17.61 -8.54 4.61
N ASP A 257 -17.38 -7.22 4.44
CA ASP A 257 -17.15 -6.63 3.12
C ASP A 257 -15.94 -7.29 2.43
N ILE A 258 -14.83 -7.48 3.17
CA ILE A 258 -13.60 -8.08 2.64
C ILE A 258 -13.83 -9.53 2.23
N LYS A 259 -14.57 -10.31 3.03
CA LYS A 259 -14.97 -11.68 2.65
C LYS A 259 -15.76 -11.69 1.34
N LEU A 260 -16.76 -10.81 1.22
CA LEU A 260 -17.55 -10.70 0.01
C LEU A 260 -16.68 -10.35 -1.21
N LEU A 261 -15.76 -9.41 -1.07
CA LEU A 261 -14.89 -8.95 -2.16
C LEU A 261 -13.85 -9.98 -2.60
N THR A 262 -13.40 -10.89 -1.69
CA THR A 262 -12.25 -11.77 -1.93
C THR A 262 -12.54 -13.25 -1.92
N LYS A 263 -13.81 -13.64 -1.73
CA LYS A 263 -14.22 -15.04 -1.80
C LYS A 263 -14.13 -15.55 -3.25
N GLU A 264 -13.47 -16.70 -3.45
CA GLU A 264 -13.12 -17.22 -4.79
C GLU A 264 -14.35 -17.40 -5.70
N ASP A 265 -15.46 -17.95 -5.17
CA ASP A 265 -16.66 -18.22 -5.93
C ASP A 265 -17.45 -16.96 -6.35
N ARG A 266 -17.10 -15.80 -5.81
CA ARG A 266 -17.70 -14.53 -6.18
C ARG A 266 -17.05 -13.88 -7.40
N ASN A 267 -15.82 -14.27 -7.73
CA ASN A 267 -15.10 -13.77 -8.89
C ASN A 267 -15.07 -12.23 -8.96
N GLU A 268 -14.62 -11.59 -7.88
CA GLU A 268 -14.50 -10.11 -7.78
C GLU A 268 -13.03 -9.70 -7.72
N LEU A 269 -12.40 -9.73 -6.54
CA LEU A 269 -11.00 -9.37 -6.34
C LEU A 269 -10.20 -10.56 -5.80
N SER A 270 -8.91 -10.64 -6.13
CA SER A 270 -8.03 -11.68 -5.57
C SER A 270 -7.72 -11.44 -4.11
N MET A 271 -7.53 -10.18 -3.71
CA MET A 271 -7.28 -9.72 -2.33
C MET A 271 -7.60 -8.23 -2.19
N VAL A 272 -7.49 -7.72 -0.96
CA VAL A 272 -7.67 -6.30 -0.68
C VAL A 272 -6.59 -5.76 0.26
N PHE A 273 -6.29 -4.47 0.11
CA PHE A 273 -5.65 -3.67 1.14
C PHE A 273 -6.72 -3.20 2.13
N ASN A 274 -6.61 -3.64 3.38
CA ASN A 274 -7.35 -3.07 4.49
C ASN A 274 -6.42 -2.21 5.34
N PHE A 275 -6.95 -1.14 5.96
CA PHE A 275 -6.15 -0.16 6.70
C PHE A 275 -6.34 -0.23 8.22
N ASP A 276 -7.00 -1.26 8.74
CA ASP A 276 -7.28 -1.36 10.18
C ASP A 276 -5.98 -1.39 10.99
N HIS A 277 -4.98 -2.19 10.57
CA HIS A 277 -3.70 -2.31 11.27
C HIS A 277 -2.84 -1.04 11.15
N THR A 278 -2.97 -0.28 10.05
CA THR A 278 -2.31 1.02 9.90
C THR A 278 -3.08 2.16 10.57
N SER A 279 -4.22 1.89 11.19
CA SER A 279 -5.04 2.85 11.92
C SER A 279 -5.01 2.65 13.45
N VAL A 280 -4.27 1.66 13.96
CA VAL A 280 -4.20 1.33 15.39
C VAL A 280 -3.59 2.43 16.26
N ASP A 281 -2.85 3.34 15.67
CA ASP A 281 -2.22 4.50 16.30
C ASP A 281 -2.95 5.83 15.98
N ASN A 282 -4.19 5.74 15.50
CA ASN A 282 -5.03 6.89 15.20
C ASN A 282 -6.31 6.88 16.04
N TYR A 283 -6.86 8.06 16.36
CA TYR A 283 -8.20 8.18 16.92
C TYR A 283 -9.22 8.19 15.76
N LEU A 284 -10.31 7.46 15.92
CA LEU A 284 -11.44 7.41 14.97
C LEU A 284 -11.05 7.06 13.51
N GLY A 285 -9.90 6.40 13.31
CA GLY A 285 -9.39 6.09 11.98
C GLY A 285 -8.81 7.30 11.21
N VAL A 286 -8.68 8.46 11.86
CA VAL A 286 -8.15 9.68 11.25
C VAL A 286 -6.65 9.75 11.48
N LYS A 287 -5.85 9.64 10.40
CA LYS A 287 -4.38 9.58 10.50
C LYS A 287 -3.75 10.81 11.16
N TRP A 288 -4.42 11.95 11.10
CA TRP A 288 -3.98 13.22 11.69
C TRP A 288 -4.29 13.34 13.20
N LEU A 289 -5.17 12.47 13.72
CA LEU A 289 -5.50 12.39 15.13
C LEU A 289 -4.73 11.24 15.78
N MET A 290 -3.48 11.50 16.10
CA MET A 290 -2.53 10.47 16.53
C MET A 290 -2.71 10.07 18.00
N ARG A 291 -2.56 8.79 18.27
CA ARG A 291 -2.40 8.21 19.61
C ARG A 291 -1.17 7.32 19.69
N LYS A 292 -0.75 7.00 20.92
CA LYS A 292 0.38 6.08 21.11
C LYS A 292 0.06 4.69 20.55
N PHE A 293 1.03 4.10 19.86
CA PHE A 293 0.98 2.71 19.42
C PHE A 293 0.71 1.76 20.61
N SER A 294 -0.03 0.70 20.36
CA SER A 294 -0.32 -0.35 21.34
C SER A 294 -0.26 -1.71 20.66
N LEU A 295 0.69 -2.53 21.08
CA LEU A 295 0.85 -3.89 20.56
C LEU A 295 -0.43 -4.71 20.73
N LYS A 296 -1.14 -4.57 21.87
CA LYS A 296 -2.41 -5.29 22.09
C LYS A 296 -3.47 -4.93 21.04
N ARG A 297 -3.60 -3.64 20.67
CA ARG A 297 -4.54 -3.24 19.59
C ARG A 297 -4.08 -3.77 18.24
N PHE A 298 -2.79 -3.71 17.97
CA PHE A 298 -2.21 -4.20 16.72
C PHE A 298 -2.46 -5.69 16.54
N LYS A 299 -2.13 -6.52 17.56
CA LYS A 299 -2.41 -7.97 17.55
C LYS A 299 -3.90 -8.25 17.34
N LYS A 300 -4.78 -7.62 18.13
CA LYS A 300 -6.23 -7.80 17.98
C LYS A 300 -6.72 -7.51 16.55
N THR A 301 -6.09 -6.55 15.87
CA THR A 301 -6.44 -6.22 14.49
C THR A 301 -5.94 -7.29 13.51
N LEU A 302 -4.71 -7.75 13.67
CA LEU A 302 -4.18 -8.84 12.84
C LEU A 302 -4.95 -10.14 13.08
N ASP A 303 -5.23 -10.49 14.33
CA ASP A 303 -6.04 -11.66 14.72
C ASP A 303 -7.41 -11.67 14.05
N LYS A 304 -8.09 -10.49 14.01
CA LYS A 304 -9.39 -10.34 13.34
C LYS A 304 -9.34 -10.88 11.90
N TYR A 305 -8.29 -10.57 11.16
CA TYR A 305 -8.13 -11.00 9.77
C TYR A 305 -7.58 -12.42 9.66
N GLN A 306 -6.65 -12.83 10.52
CA GLN A 306 -6.11 -14.19 10.50
C GLN A 306 -7.17 -15.23 10.83
N TYR A 307 -8.03 -14.98 11.83
CA TYR A 307 -9.17 -15.87 12.15
C TYR A 307 -10.34 -15.67 11.18
N GLY A 308 -10.60 -14.43 10.76
CA GLY A 308 -11.75 -14.11 9.93
C GLY A 308 -11.64 -14.60 8.50
N LEU A 309 -10.44 -14.63 7.91
CA LEU A 309 -10.16 -15.08 6.54
C LEU A 309 -9.51 -16.47 6.49
N LYS A 310 -9.62 -17.28 7.56
CA LYS A 310 -8.97 -18.59 7.62
C LYS A 310 -9.47 -19.55 6.54
N ASP A 311 -10.77 -19.57 6.29
CA ASP A 311 -11.44 -20.49 5.38
C ASP A 311 -11.86 -19.83 4.06
N GLU A 312 -12.10 -18.52 4.05
CA GLU A 312 -12.62 -17.77 2.91
C GLU A 312 -11.90 -16.44 2.74
N GLY A 313 -11.53 -16.10 1.50
CA GLY A 313 -10.88 -14.85 1.15
C GLY A 313 -9.38 -14.85 1.35
N TRP A 314 -8.74 -13.76 0.93
CA TRP A 314 -7.29 -13.60 0.99
C TRP A 314 -6.91 -12.17 1.37
N ASN A 315 -5.84 -12.00 2.15
CA ASN A 315 -5.40 -10.70 2.64
C ASN A 315 -4.05 -10.30 2.05
N SER A 316 -3.78 -9.00 2.00
CA SER A 316 -2.44 -8.44 1.79
C SER A 316 -1.75 -8.18 3.13
N LEU A 317 -0.44 -8.37 3.18
CA LEU A 317 0.40 -8.11 4.35
C LEU A 317 1.35 -6.96 4.03
N PHE A 318 1.14 -5.81 4.65
CA PHE A 318 1.98 -4.63 4.43
C PHE A 318 2.08 -3.77 5.70
N TYR A 319 3.15 -3.03 5.83
CA TYR A 319 3.32 -2.03 6.89
C TYR A 319 3.22 -0.61 6.38
N GLU A 320 3.70 -0.37 5.17
CA GLU A 320 3.82 0.95 4.57
C GLU A 320 3.61 0.88 3.06
N ASN A 321 3.29 2.01 2.46
CA ASN A 321 3.20 2.25 1.04
C ASN A 321 3.48 3.73 0.77
N HIS A 322 3.25 4.21 -0.44
CA HIS A 322 3.46 5.61 -0.83
C HIS A 322 2.55 6.64 -0.11
N ASP A 323 1.54 6.18 0.65
CA ASP A 323 0.61 7.01 1.43
C ASP A 323 0.73 6.83 2.95
N GLN A 324 1.53 5.85 3.38
CA GLN A 324 1.74 5.54 4.79
C GLN A 324 3.16 5.88 5.22
N ARG A 325 3.30 6.57 6.35
CA ARG A 325 4.62 6.85 6.93
C ARG A 325 5.42 5.59 7.20
N ARG A 326 6.75 5.71 7.28
CA ARG A 326 7.68 4.60 7.47
C ARG A 326 7.38 3.81 8.74
N SER A 327 7.41 2.49 8.61
CA SER A 327 6.94 1.54 9.62
C SER A 327 7.83 1.45 10.85
N VAL A 328 9.15 1.55 10.69
CA VAL A 328 10.13 1.34 11.77
C VAL A 328 9.87 2.28 12.93
N GLY A 329 9.84 3.59 12.71
CA GLY A 329 9.55 4.58 13.74
C GLY A 329 8.09 4.67 14.14
N ARG A 330 7.18 4.07 13.36
CA ARG A 330 5.75 4.08 13.63
C ARG A 330 5.31 3.00 14.61
N PHE A 331 5.70 1.76 14.33
CA PHE A 331 5.24 0.58 15.08
C PHE A 331 6.26 0.12 16.11
N ASN A 332 7.47 0.66 16.05
CA ASN A 332 8.54 0.31 16.97
C ASN A 332 9.45 1.52 17.23
N THR A 333 10.74 1.47 16.87
CA THR A 333 11.69 2.58 17.01
C THR A 333 12.60 2.68 15.80
N ASP A 334 12.87 3.91 15.37
CA ASP A 334 13.88 4.28 14.37
C ASP A 334 15.13 4.93 15.03
N ASP A 335 15.26 4.79 16.35
CA ASP A 335 16.47 5.14 17.10
C ASP A 335 17.66 4.33 16.58
N ASP A 336 18.79 4.97 16.33
CA ASP A 336 19.98 4.34 15.72
C ASP A 336 20.42 3.08 16.44
N LYS A 337 20.22 3.02 17.77
CA LYS A 337 20.58 1.87 18.59
C LYS A 337 19.81 0.59 18.25
N TYR A 338 18.53 0.72 17.86
CA TYR A 338 17.63 -0.43 17.69
C TYR A 338 16.86 -0.44 16.37
N ARG A 339 17.14 0.48 15.45
CA ARG A 339 16.45 0.57 14.16
C ARG A 339 16.58 -0.72 13.36
N VAL A 340 17.75 -1.33 13.36
CA VAL A 340 18.05 -2.56 12.60
C VAL A 340 17.23 -3.72 13.16
N GLU A 341 17.28 -3.93 14.47
CA GLU A 341 16.53 -4.99 15.15
C GLU A 341 15.02 -4.78 15.02
N SER A 342 14.57 -3.54 15.14
CA SER A 342 13.16 -3.16 14.96
C SER A 342 12.64 -3.47 13.56
N ALA A 343 13.38 -3.13 12.51
CA ALA A 343 12.99 -3.41 11.13
C ALA A 343 12.91 -4.92 10.85
N LYS A 344 13.89 -5.68 11.32
CA LYS A 344 13.92 -7.15 11.19
C LYS A 344 12.77 -7.81 11.95
N LEU A 345 12.49 -7.34 13.19
CA LEU A 345 11.37 -7.83 14.00
C LEU A 345 10.04 -7.61 13.27
N LEU A 346 9.81 -6.40 12.74
CA LEU A 346 8.58 -6.09 12.01
C LEU A 346 8.40 -7.04 10.81
N ALA A 347 9.46 -7.25 10.01
CA ALA A 347 9.42 -8.14 8.86
C ALA A 347 9.06 -9.58 9.28
N THR A 348 9.74 -10.14 10.28
CA THR A 348 9.47 -11.51 10.77
C THR A 348 8.04 -11.64 11.31
N THR A 349 7.57 -10.63 12.04
CA THR A 349 6.24 -10.68 12.68
C THR A 349 5.10 -10.65 11.66
N MET A 350 5.23 -9.91 10.55
CA MET A 350 4.15 -9.75 9.57
C MET A 350 4.16 -10.84 8.51
N TYR A 351 5.32 -11.15 7.93
CA TYR A 351 5.36 -11.90 6.68
C TYR A 351 5.20 -13.41 6.83
N PHE A 352 5.10 -13.94 8.06
CA PHE A 352 4.69 -15.33 8.31
C PHE A 352 3.22 -15.48 8.73
N LEU A 353 2.42 -14.41 8.64
CA LEU A 353 0.96 -14.47 8.69
C LEU A 353 0.38 -14.92 7.34
N LYS A 354 -0.88 -15.41 7.32
CA LYS A 354 -1.58 -15.77 6.07
C LYS A 354 -1.91 -14.51 5.26
N GLY A 355 -1.40 -14.45 4.04
CA GLY A 355 -1.62 -13.35 3.09
C GLY A 355 -0.42 -13.15 2.18
N THR A 356 -0.56 -12.30 1.17
CA THR A 356 0.51 -11.95 0.24
C THR A 356 1.36 -10.80 0.80
N PRO A 357 2.69 -10.97 0.96
CA PRO A 357 3.58 -9.90 1.39
C PRO A 357 3.73 -8.78 0.36
N PHE A 358 3.60 -7.54 0.82
CA PHE A 358 3.93 -6.32 0.07
C PHE A 358 5.06 -5.59 0.79
N ILE A 359 6.15 -5.35 0.08
CA ILE A 359 7.32 -4.62 0.56
C ILE A 359 7.39 -3.31 -0.21
N TYR A 360 7.39 -2.19 0.50
CA TYR A 360 7.52 -0.88 -0.13
C TYR A 360 9.00 -0.51 -0.29
N GLN A 361 9.35 0.15 -1.41
CA GLN A 361 10.74 0.59 -1.68
C GLN A 361 11.37 1.30 -0.47
N GLY A 362 12.57 0.84 -0.08
CA GLY A 362 13.31 1.34 1.07
C GLY A 362 12.94 0.73 2.41
N GLN A 363 11.87 -0.06 2.50
CA GLN A 363 11.53 -0.81 3.71
C GLN A 363 12.60 -1.85 4.03
N GLU A 364 13.14 -2.51 3.00
CA GLU A 364 14.17 -3.54 3.07
C GLU A 364 15.55 -3.05 3.54
N ILE A 365 15.75 -1.74 3.58
CA ILE A 365 16.95 -1.12 4.17
C ILE A 365 16.63 -0.29 5.42
N GLY A 366 15.37 -0.28 5.84
CA GLY A 366 14.90 0.43 7.02
C GLY A 366 14.97 1.95 6.89
N MET A 367 14.56 2.50 5.73
CA MET A 367 14.42 3.95 5.54
C MET A 367 13.45 4.55 6.56
N THR A 368 13.74 5.77 7.00
CA THR A 368 12.96 6.51 8.00
C THR A 368 12.10 7.59 7.34
N ASN A 369 11.20 8.19 8.14
CA ASN A 369 10.43 9.35 7.70
C ASN A 369 11.32 10.47 7.17
N MET A 370 10.73 11.35 6.33
CA MET A 370 11.41 12.54 5.81
C MET A 370 11.97 13.41 6.93
N GLN A 371 13.24 13.76 6.82
CA GLN A 371 13.91 14.68 7.73
C GLN A 371 13.65 16.12 7.30
N VAL A 372 12.79 16.82 8.04
CA VAL A 372 12.38 18.19 7.72
C VAL A 372 12.92 19.21 8.72
N ASN A 373 13.37 20.35 8.20
CA ASN A 373 13.77 21.50 9.01
C ASN A 373 12.56 22.39 9.33
N SER A 374 11.63 22.48 8.38
CA SER A 374 10.38 23.23 8.47
C SER A 374 9.21 22.38 8.00
N LEU A 375 7.99 22.69 8.45
CA LEU A 375 6.78 22.08 7.88
C LEU A 375 6.52 22.53 6.43
N ASP A 376 7.19 23.54 5.96
CA ASP A 376 7.13 24.03 4.58
C ASP A 376 7.96 23.18 3.62
N ASP A 377 8.77 22.25 4.14
CA ASP A 377 9.48 21.25 3.34
C ASP A 377 8.53 20.18 2.77
N PHE A 378 7.32 20.01 3.37
CA PHE A 378 6.30 19.14 2.84
C PHE A 378 5.55 19.80 1.68
N ILE A 379 5.44 19.08 0.56
CA ILE A 379 4.82 19.56 -0.68
C ILE A 379 3.54 18.80 -1.05
N ASP A 380 3.21 17.74 -0.31
CA ASP A 380 2.01 16.93 -0.52
C ASP A 380 0.73 17.76 -0.31
N ILE A 381 -0.17 17.72 -1.29
CA ILE A 381 -1.42 18.51 -1.32
C ILE A 381 -2.34 18.22 -0.12
N GLU A 382 -2.47 16.94 0.28
CA GLU A 382 -3.25 16.57 1.45
C GLU A 382 -2.67 17.20 2.72
N THR A 383 -1.36 17.12 2.89
CA THR A 383 -0.63 17.68 4.03
C THR A 383 -0.84 19.20 4.13
N ILE A 384 -0.75 19.91 3.01
CA ILE A 384 -0.95 21.36 2.95
C ILE A 384 -2.38 21.73 3.35
N ASN A 385 -3.37 21.04 2.81
CA ASN A 385 -4.79 21.33 3.07
C ASN A 385 -5.18 21.00 4.52
N VAL A 386 -4.74 19.86 5.03
CA VAL A 386 -4.98 19.47 6.43
C VAL A 386 -4.32 20.45 7.40
N ARG A 387 -3.08 20.88 7.14
CA ARG A 387 -2.41 21.91 7.97
C ARG A 387 -3.22 23.20 8.02
N LYS A 388 -3.74 23.69 6.88
CA LYS A 388 -4.64 24.86 6.83
C LYS A 388 -5.89 24.65 7.68
N THR A 389 -6.48 23.48 7.62
CA THR A 389 -7.70 23.13 8.39
C THR A 389 -7.41 23.03 9.88
N MET A 390 -6.35 22.32 10.28
CA MET A 390 -5.98 22.15 11.69
C MET A 390 -5.62 23.47 12.38
N ASN A 391 -5.03 24.42 11.67
CA ASN A 391 -4.72 25.76 12.20
C ASN A 391 -5.97 26.58 12.55
N LYS A 392 -7.16 26.19 12.05
CA LYS A 392 -8.45 26.84 12.40
C LYS A 392 -9.10 26.17 13.61
N LEU A 393 -8.59 25.04 14.09
CA LEU A 393 -9.13 24.31 15.23
C LEU A 393 -8.44 24.74 16.54
N PRO A 394 -9.09 24.59 17.70
CA PRO A 394 -8.52 24.92 19.01
C PRO A 394 -7.48 23.88 19.45
N LEU A 395 -6.47 23.63 18.61
CA LEU A 395 -5.39 22.70 18.85
C LEU A 395 -4.08 23.44 19.15
N THR A 396 -3.22 22.86 19.98
CA THR A 396 -1.91 23.47 20.26
C THR A 396 -1.00 23.34 19.03
N LYS A 397 -0.17 24.37 18.78
CA LYS A 397 0.82 24.35 17.70
C LYS A 397 1.70 23.10 17.76
N LYS A 398 2.17 22.73 18.96
CA LYS A 398 2.98 21.50 19.17
C LYS A 398 2.27 20.23 18.69
N TYR A 399 0.96 20.13 18.93
CA TYR A 399 0.18 18.98 18.47
C TYR A 399 0.03 18.98 16.95
N ILE A 400 -0.28 20.15 16.36
CA ILE A 400 -0.41 20.31 14.91
C ILE A 400 0.91 19.96 14.23
N ASP A 401 2.03 20.54 14.67
CA ASP A 401 3.36 20.27 14.11
C ASP A 401 3.72 18.78 14.17
N LYS A 402 3.47 18.13 15.30
CA LYS A 402 3.68 16.69 15.46
C LYS A 402 2.80 15.88 14.52
N SER A 403 1.53 16.28 14.38
CA SER A 403 0.56 15.59 13.51
C SER A 403 0.97 15.69 12.05
N ILE A 404 1.33 16.89 11.58
CA ILE A 404 1.78 17.12 10.20
C ILE A 404 3.09 16.36 9.92
N LYS A 405 4.10 16.47 10.78
CA LYS A 405 5.38 15.75 10.63
C LYS A 405 5.20 14.24 10.46
N ASN A 406 4.28 13.65 11.21
CA ASN A 406 4.08 12.21 11.17
C ASN A 406 3.01 11.75 10.19
N GLY A 407 2.07 12.60 9.80
CA GLY A 407 0.94 12.23 8.93
C GLY A 407 1.19 12.45 7.44
N SER A 408 2.19 13.26 7.06
CA SER A 408 2.49 13.57 5.67
C SER A 408 2.84 12.33 4.85
N ARG A 409 2.30 12.25 3.64
CA ARG A 409 2.63 11.21 2.65
C ARG A 409 4.08 11.35 2.16
N ASP A 410 4.65 12.53 2.18
CA ASP A 410 6.05 12.78 1.79
C ASP A 410 7.06 11.97 2.61
N ASN A 411 6.69 11.55 3.83
CA ASN A 411 7.50 10.66 4.66
C ASN A 411 7.91 9.35 3.96
N SER A 412 7.07 8.81 3.11
CA SER A 412 7.33 7.59 2.35
C SER A 412 7.82 7.87 0.92
N ARG A 413 7.71 9.13 0.45
CA ARG A 413 8.02 9.52 -0.92
C ARG A 413 9.45 10.04 -1.10
N VAL A 414 10.25 10.06 -0.03
CA VAL A 414 11.69 10.37 -0.08
C VAL A 414 12.36 9.47 -1.11
N PRO A 415 13.23 10.02 -1.99
CA PRO A 415 13.99 9.24 -2.96
C PRO A 415 14.72 8.06 -2.34
N MET A 416 14.77 6.94 -3.05
CA MET A 416 15.43 5.70 -2.61
C MET A 416 16.92 5.94 -2.39
N HIS A 417 17.45 5.41 -1.29
CA HIS A 417 18.87 5.52 -0.95
C HIS A 417 19.66 4.33 -1.54
N TRP A 418 20.26 4.53 -2.70
CA TRP A 418 21.11 3.51 -3.34
C TRP A 418 22.53 3.50 -2.80
N ASP A 419 23.09 4.70 -2.51
CA ASP A 419 24.41 4.87 -1.92
C ASP A 419 24.49 6.15 -1.04
N ASP A 420 25.69 6.52 -0.63
CA ASP A 420 25.99 7.66 0.24
C ASP A 420 26.35 8.96 -0.50
N SER A 421 26.23 9.00 -1.84
CA SER A 421 26.49 10.19 -2.66
C SER A 421 25.50 11.33 -2.36
N GLU A 422 25.72 12.50 -2.93
CA GLU A 422 24.97 13.73 -2.63
C GLU A 422 23.45 13.53 -2.70
N TYR A 423 22.97 12.87 -3.76
CA TYR A 423 21.55 12.55 -3.97
C TYR A 423 21.26 11.04 -3.81
N ALA A 424 22.04 10.40 -2.91
CA ALA A 424 21.83 9.01 -2.51
C ALA A 424 21.91 7.98 -3.66
N GLY A 425 22.64 8.27 -4.75
CA GLY A 425 22.66 7.43 -5.94
C GLY A 425 21.31 7.34 -6.68
N PHE A 426 20.30 8.07 -6.20
CA PHE A 426 19.01 8.20 -6.87
C PHE A 426 19.15 8.96 -8.19
N SER A 427 19.84 10.10 -8.18
CA SER A 427 20.08 10.99 -9.31
C SER A 427 21.48 11.62 -9.21
N ASN A 428 21.96 12.24 -10.29
CA ASN A 428 23.10 13.17 -10.28
C ASN A 428 22.65 14.64 -10.25
N SER A 429 21.35 14.90 -10.30
CA SER A 429 20.72 16.22 -10.18
C SER A 429 19.86 16.30 -8.93
N LYS A 430 19.48 17.54 -8.53
CA LYS A 430 18.63 17.76 -7.36
C LYS A 430 17.28 17.06 -7.51
N PRO A 431 16.95 16.11 -6.64
CA PRO A 431 15.68 15.40 -6.69
C PRO A 431 14.46 16.29 -6.43
N TRP A 432 13.31 15.91 -6.95
CA TRP A 432 12.02 16.58 -6.76
C TRP A 432 11.62 16.72 -5.27
N LEU A 433 12.06 15.78 -4.43
CA LEU A 433 11.87 15.79 -2.99
C LEU A 433 13.22 15.59 -2.30
N LYS A 434 13.39 16.20 -1.13
CA LYS A 434 14.64 16.17 -0.37
C LYS A 434 15.03 14.75 0.02
N VAL A 435 16.30 14.40 -0.17
CA VAL A 435 16.92 13.17 0.36
C VAL A 435 17.24 13.35 1.84
N ASN A 436 17.08 12.31 2.64
CA ASN A 436 17.45 12.34 4.06
C ASN A 436 18.99 12.29 4.24
N GLU A 437 19.50 12.99 5.25
CA GLU A 437 20.94 13.00 5.57
C GLU A 437 21.44 11.63 6.07
N ASN A 438 20.57 10.82 6.66
CA ASN A 438 20.91 9.47 7.11
C ASN A 438 21.18 8.46 5.98
N LYS A 439 21.10 8.89 4.70
CA LYS A 439 21.62 8.14 3.55
C LYS A 439 23.10 7.76 3.71
N SER A 440 23.84 8.51 4.51
CA SER A 440 25.25 8.21 4.83
C SER A 440 25.45 6.81 5.46
N PHE A 441 24.43 6.23 6.10
CA PHE A 441 24.49 4.91 6.73
C PHE A 441 23.21 4.05 6.48
N ILE A 442 22.15 4.62 5.90
CA ILE A 442 20.96 3.88 5.46
C ILE A 442 20.92 3.92 3.93
N ASN A 443 21.56 2.97 3.29
CA ASN A 443 21.56 2.85 1.83
C ASN A 443 21.81 1.39 1.39
N VAL A 444 21.47 1.11 0.13
CA VAL A 444 21.58 -0.22 -0.46
C VAL A 444 23.04 -0.69 -0.51
N LYS A 445 23.98 0.15 -0.97
CA LYS A 445 25.39 -0.19 -1.18
C LYS A 445 26.06 -0.69 0.11
N GLN A 446 25.85 0.03 1.22
CA GLN A 446 26.37 -0.39 2.52
C GLN A 446 25.64 -1.63 3.04
N SER A 447 24.31 -1.70 2.87
CA SER A 447 23.52 -2.84 3.31
C SER A 447 23.87 -4.14 2.58
N GLN A 448 24.25 -4.09 1.30
CA GLN A 448 24.70 -5.27 0.55
C GLN A 448 26.00 -5.85 1.12
N ASN A 449 26.90 -5.02 1.60
CA ASN A 449 28.22 -5.41 2.11
C ASN A 449 28.20 -5.83 3.59
N ASP A 450 27.11 -5.60 4.32
CA ASP A 450 26.96 -5.99 5.73
C ASP A 450 26.06 -7.22 5.86
N PRO A 451 26.62 -8.42 6.19
CA PRO A 451 25.84 -9.64 6.39
C PRO A 451 24.75 -9.51 7.47
N SER A 452 24.94 -8.60 8.42
CA SER A 452 24.00 -8.33 9.52
C SER A 452 22.95 -7.26 9.17
N SER A 453 22.95 -6.72 7.94
CA SER A 453 22.04 -5.66 7.50
C SER A 453 20.57 -6.10 7.46
N ILE A 454 19.67 -5.12 7.43
CA ILE A 454 18.24 -5.36 7.20
C ILE A 454 18.04 -6.01 5.82
N LEU A 455 18.72 -5.54 4.78
CA LEU A 455 18.62 -6.06 3.41
C LEU A 455 18.95 -7.56 3.32
N ASN A 456 20.08 -7.97 3.90
CA ASN A 456 20.48 -9.37 3.89
C ASN A 456 19.56 -10.24 4.76
N TYR A 457 18.98 -9.66 5.81
CA TYR A 457 17.93 -10.32 6.58
C TYR A 457 16.65 -10.53 5.74
N TYR A 458 16.21 -9.53 4.95
CA TYR A 458 15.07 -9.68 4.03
C TYR A 458 15.33 -10.75 2.97
N LYS A 459 16.53 -10.80 2.37
CA LYS A 459 16.90 -11.87 1.44
C LYS A 459 16.75 -13.26 2.08
N LYS A 460 17.24 -13.43 3.31
CA LYS A 460 17.09 -14.69 4.08
C LYS A 460 15.62 -14.97 4.41
N LEU A 461 14.88 -13.98 4.89
CA LEU A 461 13.46 -14.09 5.21
C LEU A 461 12.64 -14.53 4.00
N ILE A 462 12.85 -13.92 2.85
CA ILE A 462 12.15 -14.26 1.61
C ILE A 462 12.46 -15.69 1.16
N LYS A 463 13.72 -16.14 1.30
CA LYS A 463 14.10 -17.53 1.02
C LYS A 463 13.33 -18.50 1.94
N VAL A 464 13.32 -18.23 3.25
CA VAL A 464 12.59 -19.05 4.24
C VAL A 464 11.09 -19.03 3.95
N TYR A 465 10.51 -17.86 3.62
CA TYR A 465 9.10 -17.74 3.27
C TYR A 465 8.73 -18.64 2.08
N LYS A 466 9.57 -18.68 1.04
CA LYS A 466 9.33 -19.53 -0.15
C LYS A 466 9.47 -21.02 0.18
N GLU A 467 10.40 -21.38 1.05
CA GLU A 467 10.66 -22.76 1.45
C GLU A 467 9.52 -23.34 2.31
N TYR A 468 8.96 -22.54 3.21
CA TYR A 468 7.89 -22.93 4.14
C TYR A 468 6.52 -22.33 3.78
N GLY A 469 6.33 -21.94 2.53
CA GLY A 469 5.13 -21.25 2.05
C GLY A 469 3.83 -22.04 2.24
N ASP A 470 3.88 -23.38 2.18
CA ASP A 470 2.76 -24.26 2.48
C ASP A 470 2.23 -24.06 3.92
N ILE A 471 3.13 -23.98 4.91
CA ILE A 471 2.75 -23.77 6.31
C ILE A 471 2.20 -22.36 6.50
N VAL A 472 2.81 -21.35 5.83
CA VAL A 472 2.33 -19.97 5.89
C VAL A 472 0.93 -19.85 5.29
N ARG A 473 0.70 -20.46 4.13
CA ARG A 473 -0.57 -20.37 3.40
C ARG A 473 -1.68 -21.18 4.07
N ASP A 474 -1.41 -22.46 4.36
CA ASP A 474 -2.43 -23.45 4.70
C ASP A 474 -2.44 -23.83 6.19
N GLY A 475 -1.41 -23.46 6.95
CA GLY A 475 -1.34 -23.73 8.39
C GLY A 475 -2.41 -22.97 9.19
N ILE A 476 -2.85 -23.56 10.30
CA ILE A 476 -3.81 -22.96 11.22
C ILE A 476 -3.09 -21.92 12.08
N TYR A 477 -3.60 -20.69 12.12
CA TYR A 477 -3.08 -19.61 12.95
C TYR A 477 -3.56 -19.70 14.40
N LYS A 478 -2.67 -19.38 15.35
CA LYS A 478 -3.02 -19.19 16.76
C LYS A 478 -2.13 -18.14 17.41
N ASP A 479 -2.70 -17.03 17.92
CA ASP A 479 -2.00 -16.15 18.85
C ASP A 479 -1.88 -16.84 20.22
N LEU A 480 -0.66 -16.99 20.71
CA LEU A 480 -0.37 -17.72 21.95
C LEU A 480 -0.39 -16.81 23.19
N LEU A 481 -0.25 -15.50 23.00
CA LEU A 481 -0.20 -14.51 24.08
C LEU A 481 -1.08 -13.27 23.76
N PRO A 482 -2.39 -13.43 23.49
CA PRO A 482 -3.24 -12.37 22.94
C PRO A 482 -3.34 -11.11 23.81
N ASN A 483 -3.16 -11.23 25.11
CA ASN A 483 -3.25 -10.12 26.06
C ASN A 483 -1.91 -9.50 26.44
N ASP A 484 -0.78 -10.10 26.03
CA ASP A 484 0.53 -9.55 26.33
C ASP A 484 0.74 -8.20 25.61
N LYS A 485 1.36 -7.25 26.31
CA LYS A 485 1.56 -5.88 25.86
C LYS A 485 2.96 -5.65 25.26
N LYS A 486 3.85 -6.64 25.36
CA LYS A 486 5.24 -6.56 24.94
C LYS A 486 5.63 -7.70 24.00
N LEU A 487 5.03 -8.88 24.15
CA LEU A 487 5.28 -10.04 23.31
C LEU A 487 4.19 -10.23 22.27
N PHE A 488 4.60 -10.49 21.03
CA PHE A 488 3.74 -11.03 20.00
C PHE A 488 4.28 -12.40 19.60
N THR A 489 3.54 -13.45 19.98
CA THR A 489 3.93 -14.84 19.79
C THR A 489 2.77 -15.59 19.18
N TYR A 490 2.98 -16.17 18.01
CA TYR A 490 1.96 -16.95 17.32
C TYR A 490 2.55 -18.17 16.63
N GLU A 491 1.71 -19.18 16.39
CA GLU A 491 2.05 -20.35 15.59
C GLU A 491 1.21 -20.40 14.30
N ARG A 492 1.82 -21.02 13.28
CA ARG A 492 1.15 -21.53 12.09
C ARG A 492 1.39 -23.05 12.04
N ARG A 493 0.33 -23.83 12.15
CA ARG A 493 0.43 -25.31 12.27
C ARG A 493 -0.19 -25.99 11.07
N LEU A 494 0.59 -26.84 10.40
CA LEU A 494 0.14 -27.72 9.32
C LEU A 494 0.52 -29.17 9.65
N GLY A 495 -0.45 -29.94 10.16
CA GLY A 495 -0.18 -31.29 10.70
C GLY A 495 0.81 -31.25 11.86
N ASP A 496 1.92 -31.99 11.73
CA ASP A 496 3.00 -32.07 12.72
C ASP A 496 4.11 -31.00 12.53
N LYS A 497 3.92 -30.11 11.57
CA LYS A 497 4.85 -29.00 11.28
C LYS A 497 4.31 -27.68 11.81
N ILE A 498 5.17 -26.89 12.45
CA ILE A 498 4.78 -25.58 13.03
C ILE A 498 5.85 -24.56 12.68
N LEU A 499 5.42 -23.40 12.20
CA LEU A 499 6.19 -22.17 12.25
C LEU A 499 5.77 -21.39 13.50
N LEU A 500 6.72 -21.16 14.41
CA LEU A 500 6.49 -20.42 15.66
C LEU A 500 7.27 -19.11 15.62
N VAL A 501 6.57 -17.99 15.64
CA VAL A 501 7.13 -16.64 15.73
C VAL A 501 7.09 -16.16 17.18
N VAL A 502 8.23 -15.70 17.68
CA VAL A 502 8.37 -15.14 19.03
C VAL A 502 9.04 -13.77 18.95
N SER A 503 8.31 -12.69 19.26
CA SER A 503 8.77 -11.31 19.06
C SER A 503 8.59 -10.45 20.30
N ASN A 504 9.67 -9.80 20.74
CA ASN A 504 9.70 -8.84 21.84
C ASN A 504 9.61 -7.40 21.31
N PHE A 505 8.44 -6.77 21.39
CA PHE A 505 8.18 -5.38 20.96
C PHE A 505 8.60 -4.33 21.99
N SER A 506 9.44 -4.66 22.94
CA SER A 506 9.88 -3.73 23.99
C SER A 506 11.38 -3.46 23.94
N ASN A 507 11.78 -2.36 24.56
CA ASN A 507 13.19 -1.97 24.74
C ASN A 507 13.87 -2.61 25.96
N SER A 508 13.31 -3.69 26.48
CA SER A 508 13.85 -4.41 27.65
C SER A 508 13.94 -5.90 27.37
N ASN A 509 14.83 -6.57 28.07
CA ASN A 509 14.89 -8.03 28.06
C ASN A 509 13.61 -8.61 28.68
N ILE A 510 13.12 -9.70 28.11
CA ILE A 510 11.90 -10.40 28.57
C ILE A 510 12.13 -11.90 28.54
N LYS A 511 11.89 -12.54 29.68
CA LYS A 511 11.84 -14.01 29.75
C LYS A 511 10.60 -14.52 29.01
N CYS A 512 10.78 -15.53 28.16
CA CYS A 512 9.70 -16.13 27.38
C CYS A 512 9.86 -17.67 27.40
N ASP A 513 9.04 -18.32 28.21
CA ASP A 513 9.08 -19.77 28.41
C ASP A 513 8.14 -20.51 27.43
N ILE A 514 7.74 -19.88 26.31
CA ILE A 514 6.77 -20.46 25.35
C ILE A 514 7.23 -21.78 24.75
N LEU A 515 8.54 -21.96 24.58
CA LEU A 515 9.12 -23.19 24.05
C LEU A 515 8.93 -24.41 24.96
N ASP A 516 8.63 -24.20 26.24
CA ASP A 516 8.32 -25.30 27.16
C ASP A 516 7.06 -26.08 26.75
N ASN A 517 6.17 -25.44 25.99
CA ASN A 517 4.97 -26.09 25.44
C ASN A 517 5.27 -27.02 24.23
N TYR A 518 6.50 -27.02 23.74
CA TYR A 518 6.92 -27.74 22.52
C TYR A 518 8.12 -28.66 22.76
N LYS A 519 8.30 -29.17 23.98
CA LYS A 519 9.45 -30.04 24.36
C LYS A 519 9.50 -31.35 23.58
N GLU A 520 8.37 -31.80 23.07
CA GLU A 520 8.25 -33.03 22.27
C GLU A 520 8.58 -32.84 20.78
N PHE A 521 8.84 -31.60 20.34
CA PHE A 521 9.17 -31.28 18.96
C PHE A 521 10.68 -31.08 18.78
N ASN A 522 11.20 -31.54 17.65
CA ASN A 522 12.50 -31.10 17.16
C ASN A 522 12.42 -29.62 16.81
N LYS A 523 13.44 -28.86 17.16
CA LYS A 523 13.45 -27.40 17.02
C LYS A 523 14.60 -26.95 16.14
N GLU A 524 14.31 -26.17 15.11
CA GLU A 524 15.26 -25.48 14.25
C GLU A 524 14.99 -23.98 14.26
N VAL A 525 16.05 -23.15 14.34
CA VAL A 525 15.96 -21.69 14.22
C VAL A 525 16.15 -21.29 12.78
N LEU A 526 15.09 -20.86 12.13
CA LEU A 526 15.13 -20.40 10.73
C LEU A 526 15.61 -18.95 10.62
N LEU A 527 15.10 -18.08 11.49
CA LEU A 527 15.46 -16.65 11.55
C LEU A 527 15.64 -16.22 12.99
N ASN A 528 16.68 -15.43 13.24
CA ASN A 528 16.90 -14.68 14.47
C ASN A 528 17.55 -13.36 14.08
N ASN A 529 17.05 -12.23 14.58
CA ASN A 529 17.64 -10.92 14.31
C ASN A 529 18.79 -10.57 15.28
N TYR A 530 19.17 -11.51 16.15
CA TYR A 530 20.38 -11.49 16.98
C TYR A 530 21.18 -12.77 16.78
N ASP A 531 22.49 -12.73 17.08
CA ASP A 531 23.40 -13.87 16.84
C ASP A 531 23.32 -14.97 17.90
N ASN A 532 22.57 -14.76 19.01
CA ASN A 532 22.51 -15.72 20.12
C ASN A 532 21.07 -16.10 20.46
N GLU A 533 20.92 -17.34 20.93
CA GLU A 533 19.69 -17.85 21.52
C GLU A 533 19.81 -17.82 23.03
N SER A 534 18.79 -17.33 23.71
CA SER A 534 18.63 -17.45 25.15
C SER A 534 17.14 -17.52 25.49
N ASN A 535 16.80 -18.01 26.67
CA ASN A 535 15.43 -17.98 27.18
C ASN A 535 14.97 -16.54 27.53
N GLU A 536 15.88 -15.59 27.43
CA GLU A 536 15.60 -14.16 27.62
C GLU A 536 15.73 -13.46 26.26
N LEU A 537 14.61 -12.98 25.73
CA LEU A 537 14.57 -12.21 24.51
C LEU A 537 15.13 -10.81 24.73
N LYS A 538 16.10 -10.41 23.93
CA LYS A 538 16.68 -9.05 23.92
C LYS A 538 15.67 -8.00 23.47
N PRO A 539 15.94 -6.70 23.68
CA PRO A 539 15.13 -5.63 23.13
C PRO A 539 14.94 -5.80 21.62
N TYR A 540 13.67 -5.77 21.18
CA TYR A 540 13.29 -5.91 19.77
C TYR A 540 13.79 -7.19 19.09
N GLN A 541 14.02 -8.27 19.84
CA GLN A 541 14.34 -9.57 19.29
C GLN A 541 13.13 -10.26 18.71
N SER A 542 13.30 -10.87 17.54
CA SER A 542 12.32 -11.76 16.91
C SER A 542 12.99 -13.03 16.41
N ILE A 543 12.38 -14.16 16.71
CA ILE A 543 12.86 -15.49 16.34
C ILE A 543 11.74 -16.24 15.63
N LEU A 544 12.06 -16.85 14.50
CA LEU A 544 11.20 -17.82 13.81
C LEU A 544 11.78 -19.21 14.00
N TYR A 545 11.00 -20.07 14.62
CA TYR A 545 11.33 -21.49 14.76
C TYR A 545 10.51 -22.34 13.79
N TYR A 546 11.13 -23.38 13.27
CA TYR A 546 10.45 -24.52 12.69
C TYR A 546 10.45 -25.66 13.71
N LEU A 547 9.28 -26.23 13.97
CA LEU A 547 9.10 -27.32 14.90
C LEU A 547 8.46 -28.48 14.16
N SER A 548 9.02 -29.69 14.33
CA SER A 548 8.52 -30.92 13.70
C SER A 548 8.59 -32.11 14.67
N LYS A 549 7.66 -33.02 14.56
CA LYS A 549 7.72 -34.32 15.26
C LYS A 549 8.54 -35.31 14.49
#